data_0aac0528894eb0833533afd2d6f4fcb1
#
_entry.id   0aac0528894eb0833533afd2d6f4fcb1
#
_cell.length_a   1.000
_cell.length_b   1.000
_cell.length_c   1.000
_cell.angle_alpha   90.00
_cell.angle_beta   90.00
_cell.angle_gamma   90.00
#
_symmetry.space_group_name_H-M   'P 1'
#
loop_
_entity.id
_entity.type
_entity.pdbx_description
1 polymer ?
#
loop_
_entity_poly.entity_id
_entity_poly.type
_entity_poly.pdbx_seq_one_letter_code
_entity_poly.pdbx_strand_id
1 'polypeptide(L)'
;MSEEKLTDFLKTGKEWTRMRTSVPGVFVLKLPPYKSSPTRLVVELNPVDETGRPKKRRGLVLRSSSELEDFRELFQYEKLSKLLGILDSVNPGVEAVRRKKGEEVIEL
;
A
#
# COMPACT_ATOMS: atom_id res chain seq x y z
N MET A 1 -1.54 24.10 -7.98
CA MET A 1 -2.40 23.03 -8.47
C MET A 1 -2.66 22.02 -7.40
N SER A 2 -1.67 21.36 -6.98
CA SER A 2 -1.87 20.26 -6.07
C SER A 2 -2.23 20.71 -4.67
N GLU A 3 -1.63 21.77 -4.23
CA GLU A 3 -1.86 22.23 -2.85
C GLU A 3 -3.30 22.60 -2.59
N GLU A 4 -3.93 23.26 -3.53
CA GLU A 4 -5.32 23.66 -3.36
C GLU A 4 -6.23 22.44 -3.30
N LYS A 5 -6.01 21.48 -4.20
CA LYS A 5 -6.81 20.27 -4.18
C LYS A 5 -6.63 19.50 -2.90
N LEU A 6 -5.41 19.45 -2.41
CA LEU A 6 -5.14 18.72 -1.18
C LEU A 6 -5.73 19.45 0.02
N THR A 7 -5.67 20.75 0.03
CA THR A 7 -6.26 21.52 1.11
C THR A 7 -7.78 21.30 1.16
N ASP A 8 -8.40 21.30 -0.02
CA ASP A 8 -9.84 21.05 -0.08
C ASP A 8 -10.16 19.63 0.38
N PHE A 9 -9.36 18.67 -0.05
CA PHE A 9 -9.56 17.29 0.34
C PHE A 9 -9.45 17.13 1.84
N LEU A 10 -8.49 17.80 2.45
CA LEU A 10 -8.33 17.75 3.90
C LEU A 10 -9.55 18.31 4.60
N LYS A 11 -10.12 19.41 4.08
CA LYS A 11 -11.24 20.07 4.72
C LYS A 11 -12.57 19.38 4.50
N THR A 12 -12.82 18.96 3.26
CA THR A 12 -14.15 18.50 2.90
C THR A 12 -14.20 17.05 2.44
N GLY A 13 -13.06 16.42 2.23
CA GLY A 13 -13.05 15.06 1.78
C GLY A 13 -13.57 14.10 2.84
N LYS A 14 -14.02 12.95 2.38
CA LYS A 14 -14.52 11.92 3.27
C LYS A 14 -13.35 11.10 3.82
N GLU A 15 -13.43 10.77 5.08
CA GLU A 15 -12.37 9.99 5.73
C GLU A 15 -12.27 8.61 5.09
N TRP A 16 -11.04 8.10 5.01
CA TRP A 16 -10.69 6.81 4.42
C TRP A 16 -10.87 6.77 2.92
N THR A 17 -11.12 7.92 2.31
CA THR A 17 -11.24 8.00 0.85
C THR A 17 -9.85 8.17 0.25
N ARG A 18 -9.62 7.47 -0.86
CA ARG A 18 -8.39 7.58 -1.61
C ARG A 18 -8.55 8.58 -2.74
N MET A 19 -7.59 9.47 -2.86
CA MET A 19 -7.50 10.34 -4.02
C MET A 19 -6.39 9.81 -4.92
N ARG A 20 -6.71 9.58 -6.18
CA ARG A 20 -5.73 9.08 -7.11
C ARG A 20 -4.72 10.16 -7.47
N THR A 21 -3.51 9.74 -7.81
CA THR A 21 -2.50 10.63 -8.34
C THR A 21 -2.15 10.18 -9.75
N SER A 22 -1.27 10.94 -10.39
CA SER A 22 -0.84 10.58 -11.75
C SER A 22 0.05 9.35 -11.74
N VAL A 23 0.52 8.90 -10.58
CA VAL A 23 1.36 7.71 -10.50
C VAL A 23 0.50 6.54 -10.02
N PRO A 24 0.31 5.51 -10.86
CA PRO A 24 -0.50 4.37 -10.44
C PRO A 24 0.10 3.71 -9.20
N GLY A 25 -0.75 3.47 -8.22
CA GLY A 25 -0.31 2.87 -6.96
C GLY A 25 0.04 3.87 -5.89
N VAL A 26 0.03 5.16 -6.20
CA VAL A 26 0.28 6.20 -5.22
C VAL A 26 -1.02 6.96 -5.00
N PHE A 27 -1.50 6.93 -3.77
CA PHE A 27 -2.77 7.57 -3.41
C PHE A 27 -2.58 8.52 -2.25
N VAL A 28 -3.46 9.51 -2.15
CA VAL A 28 -3.57 10.34 -0.97
C VAL A 28 -4.79 9.86 -0.21
N LEU A 29 -4.61 9.59 1.07
CA LEU A 29 -5.65 9.03 1.92
C LEU A 29 -5.92 9.97 3.05
N LYS A 30 -7.20 10.22 3.33
CA LYS A 30 -7.58 11.09 4.44
C LYS A 30 -7.88 10.24 5.66
N LEU A 31 -7.16 10.50 6.73
CA LEU A 31 -7.35 9.78 7.99
C LEU A 31 -8.17 10.60 8.96
N PRO A 32 -9.02 9.94 9.74
CA PRO A 32 -9.78 10.66 10.78
C PRO A 32 -8.86 11.10 11.92
N PRO A 33 -9.36 12.00 12.76
CA PRO A 33 -8.59 12.33 13.96
C PRO A 33 -8.43 11.09 14.83
N TYR A 34 -7.31 11.01 15.50
CA TYR A 34 -7.04 9.87 16.37
C TYR A 34 -6.30 10.35 17.59
N LYS A 35 -6.87 10.11 18.76
CA LYS A 35 -6.31 10.57 20.03
C LYS A 35 -6.08 12.09 19.95
N SER A 36 -4.85 12.55 20.16
CA SER A 36 -4.58 13.99 20.11
C SER A 36 -4.20 14.46 18.70
N SER A 37 -4.20 13.55 17.72
CA SER A 37 -3.83 13.93 16.36
C SER A 37 -5.04 14.39 15.58
N PRO A 38 -4.96 15.52 14.88
CA PRO A 38 -6.09 15.96 14.06
C PRO A 38 -6.18 15.12 12.80
N THR A 39 -7.28 15.29 12.07
CA THR A 39 -7.41 14.67 10.76
C THR A 39 -6.24 15.10 9.89
N ARG A 40 -5.80 14.23 9.00
CA ARG A 40 -4.63 14.51 8.19
C ARG A 40 -4.65 13.71 6.91
N LEU A 41 -3.81 14.14 5.98
CA LEU A 41 -3.60 13.41 4.75
C LEU A 41 -2.29 12.63 4.84
N VAL A 42 -2.31 11.44 4.27
CA VAL A 42 -1.11 10.61 4.21
C VAL A 42 -1.00 10.04 2.80
N VAL A 43 0.15 9.47 2.49
CA VAL A 43 0.34 8.80 1.22
C VAL A 43 0.17 7.31 1.45
N GLU A 44 -0.59 6.67 0.56
CA GLU A 44 -0.72 5.22 0.59
C GLU A 44 -0.08 4.66 -0.67
N LEU A 45 0.84 3.72 -0.50
CA LEU A 45 1.45 3.00 -1.61
C LEU A 45 0.75 1.66 -1.71
N ASN A 46 0.06 1.45 -2.80
CA ASN A 46 -0.77 0.26 -2.96
C ASN A 46 -0.73 -0.15 -4.44
N PRO A 47 0.05 -1.19 -4.76
CA PRO A 47 0.15 -1.61 -6.16
C PRO A 47 -1.23 -1.83 -6.76
N VAL A 48 -1.36 -1.49 -8.02
CA VAL A 48 -2.67 -1.60 -8.68
C VAL A 48 -2.64 -2.77 -9.67
N ASP A 49 -3.84 -3.27 -9.98
CA ASP A 49 -3.98 -4.31 -10.98
C ASP A 49 -4.11 -3.69 -12.36
N GLU A 50 -4.41 -4.51 -13.35
CA GLU A 50 -4.50 -4.06 -14.74
C GLU A 50 -5.58 -3.01 -14.95
N THR A 51 -6.60 -3.02 -14.12
CA THR A 51 -7.69 -2.06 -14.24
C THR A 51 -7.44 -0.80 -13.44
N GLY A 52 -6.32 -0.71 -12.75
CA GLY A 52 -5.99 0.46 -11.96
C GLY A 52 -6.52 0.42 -10.53
N ARG A 53 -7.03 -0.73 -10.10
CA ARG A 53 -7.55 -0.86 -8.74
C ARG A 53 -6.46 -1.30 -7.79
N PRO A 54 -6.48 -0.79 -6.55
CA PRO A 54 -5.52 -1.26 -5.55
C PRO A 54 -5.64 -2.75 -5.33
N LYS A 55 -4.51 -3.42 -5.29
CA LYS A 55 -4.48 -4.86 -5.07
C LYS A 55 -4.75 -5.21 -3.62
N LYS A 56 -4.40 -4.33 -2.70
CA LYS A 56 -4.56 -4.59 -1.29
C LYS A 56 -5.65 -3.73 -0.71
N ARG A 57 -6.30 -4.24 0.29
CA ARG A 57 -7.29 -3.45 1.00
C ARG A 57 -6.62 -2.23 1.61
N ARG A 58 -5.44 -2.42 2.17
CA ARG A 58 -4.65 -1.34 2.72
C ARG A 58 -3.23 -1.48 2.27
N GLY A 59 -2.65 -0.38 1.81
CA GLY A 59 -1.27 -0.38 1.38
C GLY A 59 -0.35 0.12 2.47
N LEU A 60 0.87 0.41 2.08
CA LEU A 60 1.85 1.00 3.00
C LEU A 60 1.54 2.48 3.15
N VAL A 61 1.40 2.92 4.39
CA VAL A 61 1.06 4.31 4.68
C VAL A 61 2.31 5.07 5.09
N LEU A 62 2.53 6.21 4.45
CA LEU A 62 3.64 7.10 4.77
C LEU A 62 3.06 8.43 5.24
N ARG A 63 3.48 8.85 6.42
CA ARG A 63 2.91 10.02 7.06
C ARG A 63 3.69 11.30 6.85
N SER A 64 4.97 11.18 6.47
CA SER A 64 5.82 12.35 6.32
C SER A 64 6.97 12.03 5.38
N SER A 65 7.64 13.08 4.93
CA SER A 65 8.81 12.87 4.08
C SER A 65 9.92 12.20 4.86
N SER A 66 9.99 12.44 6.16
CA SER A 66 10.95 11.78 7.01
C SER A 66 10.73 10.27 7.06
N GLU A 67 9.46 9.86 7.16
CA GLU A 67 9.12 8.45 7.15
C GLU A 67 9.45 7.81 5.81
N LEU A 68 9.24 8.54 4.73
CA LEU A 68 9.60 8.04 3.41
C LEU A 68 11.09 7.73 3.34
N GLU A 69 11.92 8.60 3.89
CA GLU A 69 13.37 8.36 3.84
C GLU A 69 13.75 7.14 4.65
N ASP A 70 13.11 6.93 5.78
CA ASP A 70 13.36 5.73 6.57
C ASP A 70 13.07 4.47 5.77
N PHE A 71 11.93 4.43 5.10
CA PHE A 71 11.57 3.26 4.31
C PHE A 71 12.45 3.12 3.08
N ARG A 72 12.81 4.25 2.47
CA ARG A 72 13.68 4.21 1.30
C ARG A 72 14.99 3.54 1.63
N GLU A 73 15.54 3.85 2.80
CA GLU A 73 16.78 3.23 3.25
C GLU A 73 16.63 1.71 3.38
N LEU A 74 15.53 1.29 3.98
CA LEU A 74 15.30 -0.13 4.18
C LEU A 74 15.10 -0.87 2.85
N PHE A 75 14.42 -0.24 1.92
CA PHE A 75 14.16 -0.86 0.61
C PHE A 75 15.44 -1.06 -0.19
N GLN A 76 16.50 -0.36 0.13
CA GLN A 76 17.75 -0.50 -0.58
C GLN A 76 18.53 -1.75 -0.20
N TYR A 77 18.21 -2.37 0.92
CA TYR A 77 18.95 -3.53 1.36
C TYR A 77 18.60 -4.76 0.55
N GLU A 78 19.61 -5.32 -0.08
CA GLU A 78 19.45 -6.57 -0.82
C GLU A 78 18.97 -7.69 0.07
N LYS A 79 19.35 -7.65 1.33
CA LYS A 79 18.96 -8.68 2.27
C LYS A 79 17.45 -8.77 2.46
N LEU A 80 16.75 -7.66 2.24
CA LEU A 80 15.30 -7.68 2.33
C LEU A 80 14.72 -8.60 1.24
N SER A 81 15.23 -8.46 0.03
CA SER A 81 14.79 -9.30 -1.07
C SER A 81 15.13 -10.76 -0.81
N LYS A 82 16.33 -11.02 -0.31
CA LYS A 82 16.73 -12.37 0.02
C LYS A 82 15.84 -13.00 1.08
N LEU A 83 15.54 -12.23 2.12
CA LEU A 83 14.69 -12.73 3.18
C LEU A 83 13.31 -13.08 2.64
N LEU A 84 12.74 -12.20 1.82
CA LEU A 84 11.42 -12.47 1.25
C LEU A 84 11.45 -13.70 0.36
N GLY A 85 12.53 -13.90 -0.39
CA GLY A 85 12.67 -15.11 -1.19
C GLY A 85 12.69 -16.36 -0.33
N ILE A 86 13.35 -16.29 0.82
CA ILE A 86 13.38 -17.42 1.74
C ILE A 86 11.98 -17.67 2.30
N LEU A 87 11.29 -16.60 2.68
CA LEU A 87 9.93 -16.74 3.19
C LEU A 87 9.00 -17.32 2.14
N ASP A 88 9.18 -16.95 0.89
CA ASP A 88 8.38 -17.53 -0.18
C ASP A 88 8.58 -19.04 -0.26
N SER A 89 9.78 -19.50 0.05
CA SER A 89 10.06 -20.94 0.04
C SER A 89 9.47 -21.66 1.24
N VAL A 90 9.44 -20.98 2.37
CA VAL A 90 9.00 -21.59 3.63
C VAL A 90 7.48 -21.58 3.76
N ASN A 91 6.86 -20.49 3.36
CA ASN A 91 5.40 -20.33 3.50
C ASN A 91 4.68 -20.98 2.34
N PRO A 92 3.50 -21.56 2.59
CA PRO A 92 2.70 -22.03 1.47
C PRO A 92 2.24 -20.84 0.65
N GLY A 93 2.44 -20.94 -0.66
CA GLY A 93 2.04 -19.87 -1.55
C GLY A 93 0.55 -19.86 -1.79
N VAL A 94 0.06 -18.72 -2.25
CA VAL A 94 -1.36 -18.58 -2.56
C VAL A 94 -1.77 -19.58 -3.64
N GLU A 95 -0.90 -19.77 -4.59
CA GLU A 95 -1.20 -20.68 -5.67
C GLU A 95 -1.24 -22.13 -5.21
N ALA A 96 -0.35 -22.50 -4.31
CA ALA A 96 -0.36 -23.83 -3.74
C ALA A 96 -1.64 -24.07 -2.97
N VAL A 97 -2.10 -23.06 -2.24
CA VAL A 97 -3.36 -23.17 -1.50
C VAL A 97 -4.52 -23.33 -2.46
N ARG A 98 -4.52 -22.59 -3.55
CA ARG A 98 -5.58 -22.73 -4.54
C ARG A 98 -5.63 -24.09 -5.14
N ARG A 99 -4.47 -24.64 -5.47
CA ARG A 99 -4.41 -25.98 -6.04
C ARG A 99 -4.99 -26.99 -5.10
N LYS A 100 -4.66 -26.87 -3.84
CA LYS A 100 -5.20 -27.80 -2.86
C LYS A 100 -6.70 -27.70 -2.79
N LYS A 101 -7.22 -26.54 -2.97
CA LYS A 101 -8.65 -26.35 -2.89
C LYS A 101 -9.35 -26.82 -4.14
N GLY A 102 -8.79 -26.62 -5.24
CA GLY A 102 -9.57 -26.80 -6.40
C GLY A 102 -8.93 -27.57 -7.45
N GLU A 103 -7.83 -27.60 -7.55
CA GLU A 103 -7.33 -28.15 -8.67
C GLU A 103 -6.27 -28.87 -8.55
N GLU A 104 -6.30 -29.15 -8.23
CA GLU A 104 -5.56 -29.65 -8.22
C GLU A 104 -4.77 -29.99 -8.69
N VAL A 105 -4.58 -30.14 -8.95
CA VAL A 105 -4.02 -30.25 -9.34
C VAL A 105 -2.99 -30.13 -9.62
N ILE A 106 -2.61 -30.28 -9.67
CA ILE A 106 -1.86 -30.15 -9.87
C ILE A 106 -0.82 -30.33 -10.01
N GLU A 107 -0.20 -30.70 -10.04
CA GLU A 107 0.62 -30.92 -9.95
C GLU A 107 1.62 -30.67 -9.79
N LEU A 108 1.88 -30.72 -9.61
CA LEU A 108 2.60 -30.47 -9.27
C LEU A 108 3.30 -30.35 -9.27
#